data_08d6eb24e36050e004dbfe8529e66778
#
_entry.id   08d6eb24e36050e004dbfe8529e66778
#
_cell.length_a   1.000
_cell.length_b   1.000
_cell.length_c   1.000
_cell.angle_alpha   90.00
_cell.angle_beta   90.00
_cell.angle_gamma   90.00
#
_symmetry.space_group_name_H-M   'P 1'
#
loop_
_entity.id
_entity.type
_entity.pdbx_description
1 polymer ?
#
loop_
_entity_poly.entity_id
_entity_poly.type
_entity_poly.pdbx_seq_one_letter_code
_entity_poly.pdbx_strand_id
1 'polypeptide(L)'
;MKRVGIIGGVLLAVLVVMQLVPKGRNHTNPPVTQEPAWPSPEVRALAVRACFDCHSNETKWPWYASVAPASWLVEHHVEEGRGELNFSEFDKPQRHAKDAAEEVREGEMPMAGYVALHGEAKLSEAEKQRLVEAFAAMFPR
;
A
#
# COMPACT_ATOMS: atom_id res chain seq x y z
N MET A 1 -13.14 -30.38 -26.29
CA MET A 1 -14.17 -29.49 -25.73
C MET A 1 -14.61 -29.90 -24.32
N LYS A 2 -14.97 -31.17 -24.01
CA LYS A 2 -15.42 -31.60 -22.66
C LYS A 2 -14.40 -31.33 -21.55
N ARG A 3 -13.09 -31.59 -21.77
CA ARG A 3 -12.03 -31.35 -20.75
C ARG A 3 -11.85 -29.86 -20.41
N VAL A 4 -11.97 -28.98 -21.39
CA VAL A 4 -11.88 -27.52 -21.17
C VAL A 4 -13.06 -27.03 -20.32
N GLY A 5 -14.27 -27.55 -20.56
CA GLY A 5 -15.44 -27.22 -19.74
C GLY A 5 -15.31 -27.69 -18.29
N ILE A 6 -14.73 -28.89 -18.05
CA ILE A 6 -14.49 -29.42 -16.70
C ILE A 6 -13.47 -28.54 -15.96
N ILE A 7 -12.34 -28.19 -16.60
CA ILE A 7 -11.33 -27.32 -16.01
C ILE A 7 -11.92 -25.96 -15.64
N GLY A 8 -12.68 -25.33 -16.55
CA GLY A 8 -13.35 -24.06 -16.29
C GLY A 8 -14.34 -24.14 -15.12
N GLY A 9 -15.11 -25.23 -15.05
CA GLY A 9 -16.03 -25.46 -13.94
C GLY A 9 -15.31 -25.62 -12.57
N VAL A 10 -14.20 -26.36 -12.56
CA VAL A 10 -13.38 -26.50 -11.33
C VAL A 10 -12.78 -25.17 -10.89
N LEU A 11 -12.21 -24.40 -11.81
CA LEU A 11 -11.65 -23.08 -11.49
C LEU A 11 -12.72 -22.14 -10.91
N LEU A 12 -13.89 -22.12 -11.52
CA LEU A 12 -15.00 -21.30 -11.02
C LEU A 12 -15.43 -21.75 -9.62
N ALA A 13 -15.56 -23.07 -9.40
CA ALA A 13 -15.91 -23.60 -8.07
C ALA A 13 -14.87 -23.22 -7.02
N VAL A 14 -13.58 -23.29 -7.34
CA VAL A 14 -12.49 -22.85 -6.46
C VAL A 14 -12.62 -21.36 -6.13
N LEU A 15 -12.83 -20.50 -7.14
CA LEU A 15 -13.02 -19.07 -6.93
C LEU A 15 -14.23 -18.78 -6.03
N VAL A 16 -15.34 -19.49 -6.21
CA VAL A 16 -16.53 -19.35 -5.35
C VAL A 16 -16.21 -19.77 -3.91
N VAL A 17 -15.52 -20.89 -3.72
CA VAL A 17 -15.13 -21.35 -2.37
C VAL A 17 -14.20 -20.35 -1.70
N MET A 18 -13.26 -19.75 -2.42
CA MET A 18 -12.38 -18.71 -1.89
C MET A 18 -13.16 -17.50 -1.35
N GLN A 19 -14.33 -17.16 -1.93
CA GLN A 19 -15.17 -16.07 -1.43
C GLN A 19 -15.81 -16.36 -0.07
N LEU A 20 -15.85 -17.62 0.36
CA LEU A 20 -16.40 -17.99 1.68
C LEU A 20 -15.39 -17.78 2.82
N VAL A 21 -14.11 -17.59 2.49
CA VAL A 21 -13.06 -17.29 3.48
C VAL A 21 -13.15 -15.80 3.84
N PRO A 22 -13.39 -15.45 5.13
CA PRO A 22 -13.60 -14.05 5.54
C PRO A 22 -12.32 -13.20 5.56
N LYS A 23 -11.14 -13.77 5.30
CA LYS A 23 -9.86 -13.06 5.23
C LYS A 23 -9.87 -12.03 4.11
N GLY A 24 -9.21 -10.90 4.32
CA GLY A 24 -9.07 -9.85 3.32
C GLY A 24 -10.29 -8.91 3.24
N ARG A 25 -11.21 -8.98 4.19
CA ARG A 25 -12.43 -8.16 4.21
C ARG A 25 -12.44 -7.07 5.28
N ASN A 26 -11.39 -6.99 6.07
CA ASN A 26 -11.27 -5.93 7.07
C ASN A 26 -10.73 -4.66 6.41
N HIS A 27 -11.62 -3.78 5.99
CA HIS A 27 -11.30 -2.49 5.38
C HIS A 27 -11.34 -1.36 6.41
N THR A 28 -10.87 -1.63 7.63
CA THR A 28 -10.88 -0.63 8.70
C THR A 28 -9.75 0.38 8.50
N ASN A 29 -10.11 1.65 8.57
CA ASN A 29 -9.17 2.76 8.69
C ASN A 29 -9.23 3.27 10.14
N PRO A 30 -8.21 2.96 10.97
CA PRO A 30 -8.14 3.51 12.33
C PRO A 30 -8.03 5.03 12.31
N PRO A 31 -8.31 5.72 13.43
CA PRO A 31 -8.13 7.17 13.50
C PRO A 31 -6.68 7.59 13.22
N VAL A 32 -6.51 8.72 12.56
CA VAL A 32 -5.22 9.41 12.47
C VAL A 32 -4.95 10.03 13.84
N THR A 33 -3.83 9.69 14.46
CA THR A 33 -3.42 10.24 15.76
C THR A 33 -2.41 11.36 15.59
N GLN A 34 -1.37 11.15 14.77
CA GLN A 34 -0.37 12.17 14.48
C GLN A 34 0.32 11.85 13.16
N GLU A 35 0.40 12.85 12.28
CA GLU A 35 1.27 12.79 11.10
C GLU A 35 2.69 13.27 11.43
N PRO A 36 3.72 12.90 10.63
CA PRO A 36 5.04 13.50 10.75
C PRO A 36 5.02 14.99 10.36
N ALA A 37 6.02 15.73 10.79
CA ALA A 37 6.20 17.12 10.37
C ALA A 37 6.63 17.19 8.90
N TRP A 38 5.68 17.30 8.00
CA TRP A 38 5.93 17.41 6.56
C TRP A 38 6.67 18.71 6.23
N PRO A 39 7.75 18.68 5.41
CA PRO A 39 8.50 19.88 5.06
C PRO A 39 7.71 20.84 4.16
N SER A 40 6.73 20.32 3.41
CA SER A 40 5.79 21.14 2.61
C SER A 40 4.51 20.36 2.28
N PRO A 41 3.40 21.05 1.97
CA PRO A 41 2.17 20.41 1.52
C PRO A 41 2.35 19.57 0.23
N GLU A 42 3.27 19.95 -0.65
CA GLU A 42 3.55 19.24 -1.89
C GLU A 42 4.20 17.88 -1.61
N VAL A 43 5.13 17.81 -0.67
CA VAL A 43 5.75 16.54 -0.22
C VAL A 43 4.70 15.61 0.39
N ARG A 44 3.84 16.16 1.26
CA ARG A 44 2.71 15.40 1.81
C ARG A 44 1.80 14.86 0.69
N ALA A 45 1.48 15.69 -0.30
CA ALA A 45 0.62 15.27 -1.42
C ALA A 45 1.26 14.14 -2.26
N LEU A 46 2.58 14.15 -2.45
CA LEU A 46 3.30 13.03 -3.09
C LEU A 46 3.20 11.75 -2.27
N ALA A 47 3.41 11.83 -0.95
CA ALA A 47 3.27 10.68 -0.05
C ALA A 47 1.84 10.17 0.00
N VAL A 48 0.83 11.03 0.05
CA VAL A 48 -0.60 10.65 -0.02
C VAL A 48 -0.90 9.87 -1.30
N ARG A 49 -0.36 10.32 -2.41
CA ARG A 49 -0.60 9.72 -3.73
C ARG A 49 0.08 8.36 -3.92
N ALA A 50 1.28 8.19 -3.37
CA ALA A 50 2.14 7.05 -3.69
C ALA A 50 2.32 6.04 -2.53
N CYS A 51 2.04 6.44 -1.27
CA CYS A 51 2.40 5.65 -0.09
C CYS A 51 1.21 5.40 0.85
N PHE A 52 0.27 6.35 0.99
CA PHE A 52 -0.75 6.32 2.05
C PHE A 52 -1.68 5.12 1.99
N ASP A 53 -1.95 4.55 0.83
CA ASP A 53 -2.85 3.40 0.74
C ASP A 53 -2.34 2.19 1.55
N CYS A 54 -1.02 2.01 1.66
CA CYS A 54 -0.43 0.95 2.49
C CYS A 54 0.16 1.49 3.81
N HIS A 55 0.66 2.73 3.82
CA HIS A 55 1.44 3.29 4.93
C HIS A 55 0.69 4.37 5.74
N SER A 56 -0.65 4.32 5.77
CA SER A 56 -1.45 5.22 6.61
C SER A 56 -2.76 4.58 7.07
N ASN A 57 -3.49 5.28 7.95
CA ASN A 57 -4.85 4.93 8.34
C ASN A 57 -5.90 5.55 7.39
N GLU A 58 -5.49 6.01 6.20
CA GLU A 58 -6.34 6.66 5.20
C GLU A 58 -6.36 5.87 3.88
N THR A 59 -6.27 4.53 3.95
CA THR A 59 -6.32 3.63 2.79
C THR A 59 -7.57 3.85 1.96
N LYS A 60 -7.40 4.05 0.66
CA LYS A 60 -8.49 4.03 -0.32
C LYS A 60 -8.65 2.61 -0.84
N TRP A 61 -9.57 1.86 -0.23
CA TRP A 61 -9.79 0.45 -0.55
C TRP A 61 -10.34 0.30 -1.97
N PRO A 62 -9.62 -0.33 -2.92
CA PRO A 62 -10.12 -0.54 -4.27
C PRO A 62 -11.19 -1.64 -4.27
N TRP A 63 -12.04 -1.68 -5.30
CA TRP A 63 -13.13 -2.66 -5.40
C TRP A 63 -12.63 -4.12 -5.34
N TYR A 64 -11.47 -4.41 -5.91
CA TYR A 64 -10.90 -5.76 -5.90
C TYR A 64 -10.37 -6.19 -4.52
N ALA A 65 -10.21 -5.26 -3.58
CA ALA A 65 -9.93 -5.58 -2.18
C ALA A 65 -11.09 -6.33 -1.50
N SER A 66 -12.26 -6.41 -2.13
CA SER A 66 -13.40 -7.19 -1.66
C SER A 66 -13.52 -8.57 -2.31
N VAL A 67 -12.62 -8.93 -3.24
CA VAL A 67 -12.70 -10.16 -4.05
C VAL A 67 -11.46 -11.03 -3.81
N ALA A 68 -11.65 -12.24 -3.24
CA ALA A 68 -10.56 -13.19 -3.06
C ALA A 68 -10.08 -13.77 -4.41
N PRO A 69 -8.77 -14.00 -4.60
CA PRO A 69 -7.69 -13.88 -3.63
C PRO A 69 -7.08 -12.48 -3.51
N ALA A 70 -7.46 -11.51 -4.37
CA ALA A 70 -6.88 -10.16 -4.35
C ALA A 70 -7.10 -9.46 -2.99
N SER A 71 -8.25 -9.66 -2.35
CA SER A 71 -8.56 -9.13 -1.02
C SER A 71 -7.52 -9.54 0.03
N TRP A 72 -7.05 -10.78 -0.02
CA TRP A 72 -6.05 -11.29 0.94
C TRP A 72 -4.69 -10.61 0.76
N LEU A 73 -4.31 -10.35 -0.49
CA LEU A 73 -3.06 -9.69 -0.82
C LEU A 73 -3.09 -8.21 -0.42
N VAL A 74 -4.19 -7.52 -0.72
CA VAL A 74 -4.34 -6.09 -0.38
C VAL A 74 -4.34 -5.88 1.13
N GLU A 75 -5.14 -6.67 1.88
CA GLU A 75 -5.15 -6.59 3.34
C GLU A 75 -3.75 -6.83 3.92
N HIS A 76 -3.04 -7.87 3.43
CA HIS A 76 -1.68 -8.18 3.86
C HIS A 76 -0.73 -7.00 3.64
N HIS A 77 -0.72 -6.41 2.45
CA HIS A 77 0.15 -5.26 2.15
C HIS A 77 -0.18 -4.03 3.01
N VAL A 78 -1.45 -3.79 3.32
CA VAL A 78 -1.85 -2.69 4.19
C VAL A 78 -1.43 -2.94 5.64
N GLU A 79 -1.62 -4.16 6.14
CA GLU A 79 -1.20 -4.55 7.50
C GLU A 79 0.32 -4.47 7.64
N GLU A 80 1.06 -5.01 6.69
CA GLU A 80 2.52 -4.97 6.66
C GLU A 80 3.03 -3.53 6.54
N GLY A 81 2.51 -2.76 5.57
CA GLY A 81 2.89 -1.37 5.36
C GLY A 81 2.69 -0.51 6.61
N ARG A 82 1.53 -0.62 7.27
CA ARG A 82 1.25 0.06 8.55
C ARG A 82 2.18 -0.42 9.68
N GLY A 83 2.57 -1.68 9.66
CA GLY A 83 3.47 -2.27 10.67
C GLY A 83 4.92 -1.78 10.55
N GLU A 84 5.38 -1.50 9.34
CA GLU A 84 6.72 -1.04 9.05
C GLU A 84 6.87 0.49 9.19
N LEU A 85 5.92 1.24 8.60
CA LEU A 85 5.86 2.69 8.63
C LEU A 85 4.40 3.14 8.50
N ASN A 86 3.86 3.89 9.47
CA ASN A 86 2.51 4.43 9.43
C ASN A 86 2.51 5.95 9.58
N PHE A 87 2.30 6.67 8.50
CA PHE A 87 2.23 8.14 8.48
C PHE A 87 1.08 8.73 9.30
N SER A 88 0.14 7.93 9.75
CA SER A 88 -0.99 8.36 10.60
C SER A 88 -0.74 8.22 12.10
N GLU A 89 0.37 7.61 12.51
CA GLU A 89 0.62 7.24 13.91
C GLU A 89 2.05 7.59 14.37
N PHE A 90 2.54 8.79 14.03
CA PHE A 90 3.89 9.25 14.42
C PHE A 90 4.03 9.61 15.91
N ASP A 91 2.98 9.52 16.68
CA ASP A 91 3.00 9.46 18.13
C ASP A 91 3.54 8.12 18.67
N LYS A 92 3.71 7.11 17.79
CA LYS A 92 4.28 5.79 18.08
C LYS A 92 5.64 5.61 17.40
N PRO A 93 6.51 4.73 17.93
CA PRO A 93 7.76 4.38 17.26
C PRO A 93 7.54 3.83 15.87
N GLN A 94 8.25 4.37 14.88
CA GLN A 94 8.21 3.91 13.49
C GLN A 94 9.48 3.09 13.19
N ARG A 95 9.34 1.77 12.96
CA ARG A 95 10.47 0.83 12.86
C ARG A 95 11.41 1.16 11.70
N HIS A 96 10.83 1.43 10.53
CA HIS A 96 11.56 1.55 9.28
C HIS A 96 11.45 2.95 8.65
N ALA A 97 11.03 3.97 9.39
CA ALA A 97 10.99 5.34 8.87
C ALA A 97 12.34 5.80 8.29
N LYS A 98 13.45 5.44 8.95
CA LYS A 98 14.82 5.78 8.52
C LYS A 98 15.22 5.13 7.17
N ASP A 99 14.56 4.07 6.77
CA ASP A 99 14.85 3.31 5.55
C ASP A 99 14.01 3.84 4.36
N ALA A 100 12.95 4.62 4.61
CA ALA A 100 12.02 5.10 3.60
C ALA A 100 12.68 5.85 2.43
N ALA A 101 13.72 6.65 2.70
CA ALA A 101 14.45 7.36 1.65
C ALA A 101 15.21 6.40 0.71
N GLU A 102 15.74 5.30 1.25
CA GLU A 102 16.48 4.30 0.47
C GLU A 102 15.52 3.45 -0.37
N GLU A 103 14.43 2.97 0.21
CA GLU A 103 13.40 2.20 -0.48
C GLU A 103 12.83 2.95 -1.70
N VAL A 104 12.59 4.26 -1.54
CA VAL A 104 12.16 5.10 -2.67
C VAL A 104 13.29 5.29 -3.67
N ARG A 105 14.54 5.49 -3.24
CA ARG A 105 15.70 5.69 -4.11
C ARG A 105 15.99 4.46 -4.97
N GLU A 106 15.90 3.27 -4.40
CA GLU A 106 16.14 1.99 -5.07
C GLU A 106 14.98 1.59 -5.98
N GLY A 107 13.80 2.19 -5.79
CA GLY A 107 12.60 1.93 -6.57
C GLY A 107 11.82 0.72 -6.08
N GLU A 108 12.10 0.26 -4.86
CA GLU A 108 11.31 -0.77 -4.18
C GLU A 108 9.94 -0.20 -3.76
N MET A 109 9.90 1.10 -3.43
CA MET A 109 8.66 1.83 -3.12
C MET A 109 8.45 3.03 -4.06
N PRO A 110 7.20 3.23 -4.52
CA PRO A 110 6.04 2.35 -4.40
C PRO A 110 6.20 1.07 -5.21
N MET A 111 5.67 -0.05 -4.72
CA MET A 111 5.80 -1.36 -5.36
C MET A 111 5.32 -1.35 -6.81
N ALA A 112 6.07 -1.98 -7.73
CA ALA A 112 5.76 -2.01 -9.16
C ALA A 112 4.37 -2.60 -9.46
N GLY A 113 3.96 -3.64 -8.71
CA GLY A 113 2.63 -4.23 -8.82
C GLY A 113 1.50 -3.29 -8.44
N TYR A 114 1.71 -2.44 -7.42
CA TYR A 114 0.75 -1.40 -7.05
C TYR A 114 0.66 -0.32 -8.13
N VAL A 115 1.79 0.21 -8.58
CA VAL A 115 1.85 1.24 -9.63
C VAL A 115 1.20 0.77 -10.95
N ALA A 116 1.31 -0.52 -11.28
CA ALA A 116 0.69 -1.08 -12.48
C ALA A 116 -0.85 -0.99 -12.47
N LEU A 117 -1.47 -1.02 -11.29
CA LEU A 117 -2.92 -0.90 -11.10
C LEU A 117 -3.35 0.53 -10.73
N HIS A 118 -2.43 1.34 -10.21
CA HIS A 118 -2.65 2.71 -9.72
C HIS A 118 -1.65 3.66 -10.40
N GLY A 119 -1.92 3.99 -11.65
CA GLY A 119 -1.03 4.83 -12.46
C GLY A 119 -0.74 6.21 -11.85
N GLU A 120 -1.64 6.72 -11.02
CA GLU A 120 -1.47 7.95 -10.25
C GLU A 120 -0.34 7.86 -9.21
N ALA A 121 -0.06 6.66 -8.70
CA ALA A 121 1.03 6.43 -7.74
C ALA A 121 2.43 6.46 -8.39
N LYS A 122 2.49 6.45 -9.72
CA LYS A 122 3.77 6.54 -10.44
C LYS A 122 4.43 7.89 -10.18
N LEU A 123 5.64 7.84 -9.67
CA LEU A 123 6.48 9.02 -9.45
C LEU A 123 7.35 9.29 -10.68
N SER A 124 7.45 10.56 -11.08
CA SER A 124 8.51 11.03 -11.97
C SER A 124 9.84 11.06 -11.22
N GLU A 125 10.98 11.09 -11.96
CA GLU A 125 12.30 11.15 -11.31
C GLU A 125 12.46 12.39 -10.41
N ALA A 126 11.88 13.53 -10.80
CA ALA A 126 11.90 14.73 -9.98
C ALA A 126 11.07 14.60 -8.69
N GLU A 127 9.91 13.93 -8.75
CA GLU A 127 9.07 13.65 -7.57
C GLU A 127 9.74 12.63 -6.66
N LYS A 128 10.33 11.58 -7.24
CA LYS A 128 11.12 10.57 -6.54
C LYS A 128 12.26 11.23 -5.76
N GLN A 129 13.07 12.04 -6.43
CA GLN A 129 14.17 12.75 -5.80
C GLN A 129 13.69 13.64 -4.65
N ARG A 130 12.58 14.37 -4.83
CA ARG A 130 11.99 15.21 -3.79
C ARG A 130 11.55 14.43 -2.56
N LEU A 131 10.93 13.25 -2.74
CA LEU A 131 10.56 12.37 -1.64
C LEU A 131 11.80 11.81 -0.92
N VAL A 132 12.81 11.39 -1.67
CA VAL A 132 14.08 10.89 -1.10
C VAL A 132 14.75 11.94 -0.22
N GLU A 133 14.87 13.18 -0.69
CA GLU A 133 15.44 14.29 0.07
C GLU A 133 14.63 14.61 1.32
N ALA A 134 13.30 14.65 1.16
CA ALA A 134 12.39 14.92 2.27
C ALA A 134 12.47 13.82 3.35
N PHE A 135 12.38 12.55 2.98
CA PHE A 135 12.45 11.44 3.93
C PHE A 135 13.81 11.33 4.61
N ALA A 136 14.91 11.59 3.88
CA ALA A 136 16.25 11.63 4.49
C ALA A 136 16.40 12.74 5.54
N ALA A 137 15.74 13.88 5.32
CA ALA A 137 15.73 14.99 6.27
C ALA A 137 14.77 14.77 7.45
N MET A 138 13.60 14.16 7.20
CA MET A 138 12.59 13.89 8.23
C MET A 138 12.97 12.73 9.15
N PHE A 139 13.65 11.72 8.61
CA PHE A 139 13.96 10.45 9.29
C PHE A 139 15.46 10.14 9.21
N PRO A 140 16.31 10.92 9.88
CA PRO A 140 17.76 10.69 9.85
C PRO A 140 18.12 9.33 10.49
N ARG A 141 19.15 8.68 9.93
CA ARG A 141 19.71 7.41 10.43
C ARG A 141 20.50 7.59 11.71
#